data_4e3cfa5aa49865c8693a3371aefa02c9
#
_entry.id   4e3cfa5aa49865c8693a3371aefa02c9
#
_cell.length_a   1.000
_cell.length_b   1.000
_cell.length_c   1.000
_cell.angle_alpha   90.00
_cell.angle_beta   90.00
_cell.angle_gamma   90.00
#
_symmetry.space_group_name_H-M   'P 1'
#
loop_
_entity.id
_entity.type
_entity.pdbx_description
1 polymer ?
#
loop_
_entity_poly.entity_id
_entity_poly.type
_entity_poly.pdbx_seq_one_letter_code
_entity_poly.pdbx_strand_id
1 'polypeptide(L)'
;SIDQLFPGRLHLGVASGDRAIEYPAFNKPYENRSIDFMRQIETIRTFWSEDFPHYETSFGKMQGEADVIPKPVNKRIPMYITGHAGGINLDWIAQNGDGWIYYPREFAYTKNIIQNWKTTLKKYNQPDKPYIQPLYIDLLEDPNAEPITIELGFRLGRNYLIDLLQTLKFMGVSHTIFIAKFCSRPMNEVLDEIGKEVLPYMNEG
;
A
#
# COMPACT_ATOMS: atom_id res chain seq x y z
N SER A 1 0.24 16.45 -14.71
CA SER A 1 0.08 15.19 -13.95
C SER A 1 -0.98 15.35 -12.86
N ILE A 2 -1.45 14.25 -12.27
CA ILE A 2 -2.42 14.30 -11.16
C ILE A 2 -1.84 15.11 -9.99
N ASP A 3 -0.57 14.88 -9.64
CA ASP A 3 0.08 15.60 -8.55
C ASP A 3 0.19 17.12 -8.81
N GLN A 4 0.35 17.55 -10.07
CA GLN A 4 0.32 18.97 -10.45
C GLN A 4 -1.08 19.61 -10.28
N LEU A 5 -2.13 18.85 -10.58
CA LEU A 5 -3.52 19.33 -10.44
C LEU A 5 -4.00 19.29 -8.97
N PHE A 6 -3.54 18.33 -8.21
CA PHE A 6 -3.95 18.07 -6.82
C PHE A 6 -2.73 17.81 -5.93
N PRO A 7 -1.94 18.84 -5.59
CA PRO A 7 -0.72 18.70 -4.82
C PRO A 7 -0.92 17.96 -3.49
N GLY A 8 -0.07 16.95 -3.24
CA GLY A 8 -0.09 16.18 -1.99
C GLY A 8 -1.24 15.18 -1.84
N ARG A 9 -2.09 15.01 -2.88
CA ARG A 9 -3.20 14.05 -2.84
C ARG A 9 -2.88 12.69 -3.48
N LEU A 10 -1.78 12.60 -4.21
CA LEU A 10 -1.34 11.36 -4.85
C LEU A 10 -0.42 10.59 -3.91
N HIS A 11 -0.78 9.34 -3.64
CA HIS A 11 0.03 8.36 -2.94
C HIS A 11 0.15 7.11 -3.82
N LEU A 12 1.31 6.50 -3.89
CA LEU A 12 1.58 5.33 -4.71
C LEU A 12 1.73 4.08 -3.87
N GLY A 13 0.85 3.10 -4.06
CA GLY A 13 1.07 1.73 -3.60
C GLY A 13 1.93 0.98 -4.60
N VAL A 14 3.07 0.45 -4.18
CA VAL A 14 4.05 -0.19 -5.08
C VAL A 14 4.52 -1.55 -4.55
N ALA A 15 4.77 -2.48 -5.48
CA ALA A 15 5.21 -3.84 -5.19
C ALA A 15 6.19 -4.33 -6.25
N SER A 16 7.04 -5.29 -5.88
CA SER A 16 7.98 -5.91 -6.81
C SER A 16 7.32 -6.88 -7.82
N GLY A 17 6.05 -7.26 -7.58
CA GLY A 17 5.38 -8.33 -8.32
C GLY A 17 5.74 -9.73 -7.80
N ASP A 18 4.77 -10.65 -7.85
CA ASP A 18 4.91 -12.02 -7.33
C ASP A 18 4.63 -13.12 -8.36
N ARG A 19 4.19 -12.73 -9.56
CA ARG A 19 3.84 -13.68 -10.63
C ARG A 19 5.05 -13.94 -11.55
N ALA A 20 5.77 -15.00 -11.27
CA ALA A 20 6.97 -15.38 -12.04
C ALA A 20 6.70 -15.49 -13.55
N ILE A 21 5.49 -15.90 -13.96
CA ILE A 21 5.11 -16.07 -15.35
C ILE A 21 5.08 -14.75 -16.16
N GLU A 22 4.97 -13.60 -15.49
CA GLU A 22 4.91 -12.30 -16.15
C GLU A 22 6.30 -11.75 -16.50
N TYR A 23 7.35 -12.17 -15.79
CA TYR A 23 8.71 -11.62 -15.93
C TYR A 23 9.37 -11.87 -17.29
N PRO A 24 9.21 -13.06 -17.92
CA PRO A 24 9.74 -13.29 -19.26
C PRO A 24 9.20 -12.33 -20.32
N ALA A 25 7.94 -11.88 -20.19
CA ALA A 25 7.34 -10.90 -21.10
C ALA A 25 8.06 -9.54 -21.09
N PHE A 26 8.77 -9.22 -20.01
CA PHE A 26 9.56 -8.00 -19.84
C PHE A 26 11.07 -8.25 -19.96
N ASN A 27 11.47 -9.45 -20.35
CA ASN A 27 12.88 -9.86 -20.42
C ASN A 27 13.63 -9.60 -19.08
N LYS A 28 13.00 -9.95 -17.95
CA LYS A 28 13.53 -9.79 -16.60
C LYS A 28 13.59 -11.11 -15.86
N PRO A 29 14.68 -11.41 -15.12
CA PRO A 29 14.73 -12.57 -14.24
C PRO A 29 13.89 -12.33 -12.99
N TYR A 30 13.03 -13.28 -12.66
CA TYR A 30 12.16 -13.20 -11.48
C TYR A 30 12.94 -13.15 -10.16
N GLU A 31 14.08 -13.83 -10.12
CA GLU A 31 14.96 -13.96 -8.94
C GLU A 31 15.47 -12.60 -8.46
N ASN A 32 15.70 -11.68 -9.37
CA ASN A 32 16.25 -10.35 -9.08
C ASN A 32 15.18 -9.31 -8.70
N ARG A 33 13.89 -9.66 -8.74
CA ARG A 33 12.77 -8.72 -8.59
C ARG A 33 12.87 -7.78 -7.40
N SER A 34 13.32 -8.28 -6.25
CA SER A 34 13.42 -7.46 -5.02
C SER A 34 14.56 -6.43 -5.12
N ILE A 35 15.71 -6.84 -5.65
CA ILE A 35 16.87 -5.95 -5.82
C ILE A 35 16.57 -4.91 -6.89
N ASP A 36 16.01 -5.34 -8.02
CA ASP A 36 15.63 -4.43 -9.11
C ASP A 36 14.56 -3.44 -8.66
N PHE A 37 13.57 -3.89 -7.87
CA PHE A 37 12.55 -3.01 -7.30
C PHE A 37 13.17 -1.94 -6.40
N MET A 38 14.05 -2.30 -5.48
CA MET A 38 14.71 -1.35 -4.58
C MET A 38 15.48 -0.30 -5.38
N ARG A 39 16.25 -0.71 -6.38
CA ARG A 39 16.98 0.20 -7.27
C ARG A 39 16.05 1.12 -8.06
N GLN A 40 14.92 0.60 -8.55
CA GLN A 40 13.94 1.41 -9.27
C GLN A 40 13.30 2.48 -8.38
N ILE A 41 12.99 2.17 -7.13
CA ILE A 41 12.47 3.17 -6.17
C ILE A 41 13.49 4.30 -5.96
N GLU A 42 14.75 3.96 -5.75
CA GLU A 42 15.84 4.93 -5.62
C GLU A 42 15.98 5.80 -6.88
N THR A 43 15.97 5.17 -8.05
CA THR A 43 16.02 5.84 -9.35
C THR A 43 14.88 6.82 -9.55
N ILE A 44 13.64 6.39 -9.28
CA ILE A 44 12.45 7.25 -9.41
C ILE A 44 12.58 8.47 -8.48
N ARG A 45 13.08 8.29 -7.27
CA ARG A 45 13.29 9.39 -6.32
C ARG A 45 14.34 10.36 -6.78
N THR A 46 15.46 9.89 -7.32
CA THR A 46 16.48 10.71 -7.95
C THR A 46 15.89 11.56 -9.08
N PHE A 47 15.12 10.95 -9.97
CA PHE A 47 14.47 11.67 -11.08
C PHE A 47 13.42 12.68 -10.62
N TRP A 48 12.82 12.50 -9.48
CA TRP A 48 11.88 13.47 -8.93
C TRP A 48 12.56 14.63 -8.21
N SER A 49 13.67 14.38 -7.52
CA SER A 49 14.35 15.35 -6.65
C SER A 49 15.41 16.18 -7.36
N GLU A 50 16.10 15.63 -8.35
CA GLU A 50 17.20 16.24 -9.05
C GLU A 50 16.78 16.76 -10.42
N ASP A 51 17.25 17.95 -10.78
CA ASP A 51 17.11 18.52 -12.10
C ASP A 51 18.30 18.06 -12.95
N PHE A 52 18.05 17.58 -14.18
CA PHE A 52 19.08 17.02 -15.08
C PHE A 52 19.96 15.94 -14.41
N PRO A 53 19.37 14.85 -13.87
CA PRO A 53 20.08 13.90 -13.02
C PRO A 53 21.21 13.18 -13.74
N HIS A 54 22.29 12.91 -13.01
CA HIS A 54 23.32 11.95 -13.41
C HIS A 54 22.95 10.58 -12.88
N TYR A 55 22.80 9.61 -13.78
CA TYR A 55 22.26 8.30 -13.46
C TYR A 55 22.88 7.22 -14.33
N GLU A 56 23.36 6.13 -13.72
CA GLU A 56 23.85 4.95 -14.41
C GLU A 56 23.47 3.69 -13.65
N THR A 57 22.68 2.84 -14.27
CA THR A 57 22.27 1.52 -13.76
C THR A 57 22.19 0.50 -14.89
N SER A 58 21.82 -0.75 -14.55
CA SER A 58 21.50 -1.79 -15.54
C SER A 58 20.29 -1.46 -16.43
N PHE A 59 19.49 -0.45 -16.10
CA PHE A 59 18.32 -0.02 -16.87
C PHE A 59 18.65 1.06 -17.91
N GLY A 60 19.70 1.82 -17.70
CA GLY A 60 20.06 2.92 -18.58
C GLY A 60 21.00 3.93 -17.92
N LYS A 61 21.29 4.99 -18.67
CA LYS A 61 22.23 6.01 -18.33
C LYS A 61 21.71 7.38 -18.75
N MET A 62 21.84 8.37 -17.84
CA MET A 62 21.66 9.79 -18.11
C MET A 62 22.87 10.55 -17.55
N GLN A 63 23.32 11.57 -18.27
CA GLN A 63 24.54 12.31 -17.90
C GLN A 63 24.30 13.82 -17.82
N GLY A 64 23.09 14.22 -17.36
CA GLY A 64 22.72 15.60 -17.22
C GLY A 64 22.23 16.28 -18.51
N GLU A 65 22.05 15.52 -19.62
CA GLU A 65 21.60 16.09 -20.90
C GLU A 65 20.08 16.15 -21.02
N ALA A 66 19.37 15.37 -20.23
CA ALA A 66 17.90 15.26 -20.26
C ALA A 66 17.31 15.31 -18.86
N ASP A 67 16.05 15.68 -18.78
CA ASP A 67 15.31 15.72 -17.52
C ASP A 67 13.93 15.06 -17.63
N VAL A 68 13.38 14.59 -16.51
CA VAL A 68 12.04 14.04 -16.43
C VAL A 68 11.08 15.10 -15.92
N ILE A 69 10.16 15.54 -16.76
CA ILE A 69 9.20 16.60 -16.44
C ILE A 69 7.75 16.15 -16.75
N PRO A 70 6.75 16.67 -16.00
CA PRO A 70 6.89 17.56 -14.86
C PRO A 70 7.37 16.83 -13.60
N LYS A 71 8.19 17.51 -12.79
CA LYS A 71 8.54 17.01 -11.46
C LYS A 71 7.30 16.97 -10.55
N PRO A 72 7.23 16.11 -9.54
CA PRO A 72 6.25 16.25 -8.47
C PRO A 72 6.35 17.62 -7.79
N VAL A 73 5.22 18.19 -7.36
CA VAL A 73 5.16 19.55 -6.78
C VAL A 73 6.13 19.70 -5.61
N ASN A 74 6.23 18.68 -4.76
CA ASN A 74 7.15 18.65 -3.62
C ASN A 74 8.44 17.86 -3.91
N LYS A 75 8.78 17.65 -5.19
CA LYS A 75 9.89 16.78 -5.62
C LYS A 75 9.81 15.36 -5.04
N ARG A 76 8.62 14.96 -4.56
CA ARG A 76 8.35 13.66 -3.92
C ARG A 76 6.87 13.32 -3.96
N ILE A 77 6.56 12.06 -4.26
CA ILE A 77 5.24 11.46 -4.06
C ILE A 77 5.41 10.34 -3.02
N PRO A 78 4.56 10.27 -1.98
CA PRO A 78 4.64 9.18 -0.99
C PRO A 78 4.47 7.81 -1.65
N MET A 79 5.35 6.87 -1.28
CA MET A 79 5.31 5.49 -1.75
C MET A 79 5.06 4.53 -0.59
N TYR A 80 3.94 3.81 -0.65
CA TYR A 80 3.59 2.74 0.26
C TYR A 80 4.04 1.42 -0.33
N ILE A 81 4.96 0.74 0.36
CA ILE A 81 5.65 -0.42 -0.17
C ILE A 81 4.99 -1.70 0.32
N THR A 82 4.61 -2.56 -0.61
CA THR A 82 4.17 -3.92 -0.30
C THR A 82 5.39 -4.83 -0.16
N GLY A 83 5.52 -5.49 0.98
CA GLY A 83 6.61 -6.43 1.23
C GLY A 83 6.23 -7.50 2.23
N HIS A 84 6.88 -8.67 2.13
CA HIS A 84 6.69 -9.80 3.03
C HIS A 84 8.03 -10.50 3.32
N ALA A 85 8.05 -11.40 4.29
CA ALA A 85 9.26 -12.04 4.82
C ALA A 85 10.13 -12.78 3.79
N GLY A 86 9.63 -13.10 2.60
CA GLY A 86 10.38 -13.76 1.52
C GLY A 86 10.86 -12.82 0.41
N GLY A 87 10.67 -11.50 0.56
CA GLY A 87 10.98 -10.51 -0.48
C GLY A 87 11.78 -9.34 0.05
N ILE A 88 11.21 -8.14 -0.06
CA ILE A 88 11.83 -6.91 0.45
C ILE A 88 11.73 -6.93 1.98
N ASN A 89 12.87 -6.76 2.66
CA ASN A 89 12.91 -6.83 4.11
C ASN A 89 12.32 -5.57 4.77
N LEU A 90 11.83 -5.73 5.99
CA LEU A 90 11.17 -4.69 6.75
C LEU A 90 12.11 -3.51 7.07
N ASP A 91 13.39 -3.79 7.30
CA ASP A 91 14.39 -2.77 7.58
C ASP A 91 14.55 -1.79 6.41
N TRP A 92 14.59 -2.31 5.17
CA TRP A 92 14.66 -1.47 3.98
C TRP A 92 13.36 -0.68 3.77
N ILE A 93 12.19 -1.32 3.98
CA ILE A 93 10.88 -0.63 3.88
C ILE A 93 10.81 0.52 4.89
N ALA A 94 11.24 0.30 6.13
CA ALA A 94 11.23 1.32 7.16
C ALA A 94 12.06 2.55 6.77
N GLN A 95 13.21 2.36 6.16
CA GLN A 95 14.10 3.45 5.74
C GLN A 95 13.66 4.13 4.46
N ASN A 96 13.08 3.40 3.51
CA ASN A 96 12.85 3.86 2.15
C ASN A 96 11.37 4.04 1.79
N GLY A 97 10.43 3.37 2.45
CA GLY A 97 9.00 3.54 2.26
C GLY A 97 8.44 4.73 3.04
N ASP A 98 7.31 5.25 2.59
CA ASP A 98 6.49 6.23 3.32
C ASP A 98 5.34 5.55 4.09
N GLY A 99 5.19 4.24 3.95
CA GLY A 99 4.30 3.36 4.66
C GLY A 99 4.49 1.91 4.21
N TRP A 100 3.89 0.98 4.93
CA TRP A 100 3.99 -0.43 4.66
C TRP A 100 2.62 -1.05 4.40
N ILE A 101 2.46 -1.71 3.26
CA ILE A 101 1.27 -2.48 2.90
C ILE A 101 1.57 -3.95 3.18
N TYR A 102 0.73 -4.60 4.01
CA TYR A 102 0.88 -6.01 4.32
C TYR A 102 -0.46 -6.73 4.36
N TYR A 103 -0.47 -7.98 3.93
CA TYR A 103 -1.68 -8.80 3.86
C TYR A 103 -2.29 -9.07 5.25
N PRO A 104 -3.63 -9.21 5.33
CA PRO A 104 -4.31 -9.53 6.57
C PRO A 104 -3.84 -10.87 7.15
N ARG A 105 -3.77 -10.91 8.47
CA ARG A 105 -3.47 -12.09 9.26
C ARG A 105 -4.46 -12.17 10.42
N GLU A 106 -4.44 -13.25 11.17
CA GLU A 106 -5.19 -13.33 12.43
C GLU A 106 -4.85 -12.15 13.35
N PHE A 107 -5.82 -11.66 14.12
CA PHE A 107 -5.69 -10.45 14.93
C PHE A 107 -4.47 -10.46 15.86
N ALA A 108 -4.23 -11.57 16.56
CA ALA A 108 -3.06 -11.69 17.44
C ALA A 108 -1.74 -11.52 16.68
N TYR A 109 -1.66 -12.07 15.46
CA TYR A 109 -0.50 -11.95 14.60
C TYR A 109 -0.34 -10.53 14.04
N THR A 110 -1.45 -9.91 13.62
CA THR A 110 -1.48 -8.53 13.11
C THR A 110 -0.95 -7.54 14.14
N LYS A 111 -1.34 -7.69 15.41
CA LYS A 111 -0.83 -6.86 16.50
C LYS A 111 0.69 -6.96 16.63
N ASN A 112 1.25 -8.16 16.58
CA ASN A 112 2.68 -8.38 16.66
C ASN A 112 3.43 -7.80 15.44
N ILE A 113 2.85 -7.92 14.25
CA ILE A 113 3.40 -7.35 13.01
C ILE A 113 3.48 -5.82 13.12
N ILE A 114 2.40 -5.17 13.56
CA ILE A 114 2.36 -3.71 13.74
C ILE A 114 3.36 -3.27 14.82
N GLN A 115 3.48 -3.99 15.92
CA GLN A 115 4.47 -3.70 16.95
C GLN A 115 5.91 -3.83 16.42
N ASN A 116 6.19 -4.86 15.60
CA ASN A 116 7.48 -5.02 14.95
C ASN A 116 7.77 -3.87 13.96
N TRP A 117 6.76 -3.45 13.19
CA TRP A 117 6.86 -2.27 12.32
C TRP A 117 7.28 -1.02 13.09
N LYS A 118 6.57 -0.69 14.15
CA LYS A 118 6.87 0.46 15.02
C LYS A 118 8.26 0.38 15.66
N THR A 119 8.67 -0.82 16.07
CA THR A 119 10.01 -1.07 16.62
C THR A 119 11.09 -0.86 15.55
N THR A 120 10.84 -1.32 14.34
CA THR A 120 11.76 -1.15 13.21
C THR A 120 11.91 0.33 12.82
N LEU A 121 10.81 1.08 12.78
CA LEU A 121 10.88 2.52 12.55
C LEU A 121 11.75 3.23 13.60
N LYS A 122 11.56 2.91 14.88
CA LYS A 122 12.38 3.47 15.98
C LYS A 122 13.85 3.09 15.86
N LYS A 123 14.16 1.85 15.50
CA LYS A 123 15.54 1.34 15.28
C LYS A 123 16.29 2.22 14.28
N TYR A 124 15.60 2.72 13.24
CA TYR A 124 16.19 3.53 12.17
C TYR A 124 15.91 5.03 12.32
N ASN A 125 15.47 5.51 13.50
CA ASN A 125 15.11 6.89 13.77
C ASN A 125 14.13 7.48 12.73
N GLN A 126 13.21 6.66 12.25
CA GLN A 126 12.18 7.09 11.31
C GLN A 126 10.97 7.65 12.05
N PRO A 127 10.25 8.63 11.48
CA PRO A 127 8.97 9.07 12.00
C PRO A 127 7.96 7.92 11.97
N ASP A 128 6.84 8.09 12.66
CA ASP A 128 5.72 7.15 12.53
C ASP A 128 5.22 7.14 11.08
N LYS A 129 5.04 5.94 10.53
CA LYS A 129 4.60 5.72 9.14
C LYS A 129 3.42 4.76 9.13
N PRO A 130 2.42 4.97 8.23
CA PRO A 130 1.22 4.15 8.20
C PRO A 130 1.52 2.67 7.94
N TYR A 131 0.78 1.83 8.68
CA TYR A 131 0.60 0.42 8.36
C TYR A 131 -0.75 0.25 7.67
N ILE A 132 -0.73 -0.32 6.48
CA ILE A 132 -1.87 -0.39 5.57
C ILE A 132 -2.21 -1.86 5.33
N GLN A 133 -3.50 -2.21 5.44
CA GLN A 133 -3.95 -3.57 5.27
C GLN A 133 -5.00 -3.66 4.16
N PRO A 134 -4.76 -4.42 3.07
CA PRO A 134 -5.83 -4.80 2.16
C PRO A 134 -6.82 -5.72 2.85
N LEU A 135 -8.10 -5.62 2.51
CA LEU A 135 -9.19 -6.43 3.04
C LEU A 135 -10.18 -6.76 1.94
N TYR A 136 -10.33 -8.04 1.62
CA TYR A 136 -11.37 -8.49 0.71
C TYR A 136 -12.71 -8.44 1.41
N ILE A 137 -13.70 -7.83 0.79
CA ILE A 137 -15.05 -7.70 1.33
C ILE A 137 -16.09 -8.19 0.32
N ASP A 138 -17.12 -8.83 0.85
CA ASP A 138 -18.41 -9.06 0.19
C ASP A 138 -19.49 -8.52 1.14
N LEU A 139 -19.92 -7.27 0.91
CA LEU A 139 -20.88 -6.59 1.78
C LEU A 139 -22.28 -7.06 1.45
N LEU A 140 -22.93 -7.71 2.41
CA LEU A 140 -24.30 -8.24 2.27
C LEU A 140 -25.36 -7.14 2.50
N GLU A 141 -26.56 -7.35 1.96
CA GLU A 141 -27.69 -6.43 2.12
C GLU A 141 -28.18 -6.37 3.58
N ASP A 142 -28.20 -7.52 4.28
CA ASP A 142 -28.52 -7.55 5.71
C ASP A 142 -27.39 -6.88 6.51
N PRO A 143 -27.67 -5.74 7.16
CA PRO A 143 -26.64 -5.01 7.94
C PRO A 143 -26.10 -5.82 9.12
N ASN A 144 -26.83 -6.82 9.60
CA ASN A 144 -26.47 -7.66 10.73
C ASN A 144 -26.02 -9.06 10.31
N ALA A 145 -25.76 -9.30 9.02
CA ALA A 145 -25.26 -10.58 8.58
C ALA A 145 -23.92 -10.91 9.22
N GLU A 146 -23.85 -12.07 9.88
CA GLU A 146 -22.63 -12.52 10.59
C GLU A 146 -21.46 -12.73 9.64
N PRO A 147 -20.21 -12.48 10.10
CA PRO A 147 -19.03 -12.62 9.29
C PRO A 147 -18.77 -14.07 8.88
N ILE A 148 -18.63 -14.30 7.58
CA ILE A 148 -18.14 -15.55 6.99
C ILE A 148 -16.76 -15.27 6.39
N THR A 149 -15.76 -16.05 6.81
CA THR A 149 -14.40 -15.90 6.28
C THR A 149 -14.34 -16.24 4.79
N ILE A 150 -13.72 -15.37 4.01
CA ILE A 150 -13.34 -15.60 2.62
C ILE A 150 -11.83 -15.42 2.46
N GLU A 151 -11.30 -15.60 1.26
CA GLU A 151 -9.87 -15.38 1.00
C GLU A 151 -9.45 -13.95 1.39
N LEU A 152 -8.54 -13.83 2.34
CA LEU A 152 -7.99 -12.56 2.83
C LEU A 152 -9.03 -11.53 3.31
N GLY A 153 -10.20 -11.98 3.77
CA GLY A 153 -11.25 -11.09 4.23
C GLY A 153 -12.53 -11.76 4.66
N PHE A 154 -13.65 -11.04 4.49
CA PHE A 154 -14.94 -11.46 5.01
C PHE A 154 -16.11 -11.12 4.07
N ARG A 155 -17.12 -12.00 4.09
CA ARG A 155 -18.48 -11.73 3.68
C ARG A 155 -19.28 -11.40 4.94
N LEU A 156 -19.91 -10.19 5.03
CA LEU A 156 -20.51 -9.71 6.27
C LEU A 156 -21.49 -8.55 6.02
N GLY A 157 -22.31 -8.26 7.02
CA GLY A 157 -23.12 -7.04 7.07
C GLY A 157 -22.31 -5.81 7.50
N ARG A 158 -22.83 -4.61 7.21
CA ARG A 158 -22.11 -3.34 7.48
C ARG A 158 -21.82 -3.12 8.98
N ASN A 159 -22.68 -3.59 9.88
CA ASN A 159 -22.46 -3.38 11.31
C ASN A 159 -21.20 -4.13 11.79
N TYR A 160 -21.02 -5.37 11.35
CA TYR A 160 -19.79 -6.11 11.63
C TYR A 160 -18.57 -5.53 10.87
N LEU A 161 -18.77 -4.93 9.70
CA LEU A 161 -17.67 -4.23 9.01
C LEU A 161 -17.20 -3.02 9.82
N ILE A 162 -18.12 -2.23 10.39
CA ILE A 162 -17.79 -1.10 11.27
C ILE A 162 -16.97 -1.58 12.48
N ASP A 163 -17.44 -2.61 13.18
CA ASP A 163 -16.75 -3.18 14.35
C ASP A 163 -15.37 -3.70 14.00
N LEU A 164 -15.23 -4.37 12.84
CA LEU A 164 -13.97 -4.86 12.33
C LEU A 164 -12.98 -3.70 12.06
N LEU A 165 -13.44 -2.65 11.39
CA LEU A 165 -12.60 -1.50 11.07
C LEU A 165 -12.17 -0.74 12.32
N GLN A 166 -13.06 -0.57 13.31
CA GLN A 166 -12.71 0.01 14.60
C GLN A 166 -11.66 -0.84 15.34
N THR A 167 -11.83 -2.16 15.31
CA THR A 167 -10.84 -3.09 15.89
C THR A 167 -9.48 -2.95 15.21
N LEU A 168 -9.44 -2.91 13.87
CA LEU A 168 -8.20 -2.71 13.10
C LEU A 168 -7.55 -1.35 13.42
N LYS A 169 -8.35 -0.26 13.49
CA LYS A 169 -7.88 1.08 13.88
C LYS A 169 -7.26 1.04 15.28
N PHE A 170 -7.93 0.42 16.27
CA PHE A 170 -7.42 0.25 17.64
C PHE A 170 -6.11 -0.54 17.69
N MET A 171 -5.93 -1.53 16.82
CA MET A 171 -4.69 -2.30 16.70
C MET A 171 -3.54 -1.51 16.05
N GLY A 172 -3.85 -0.39 15.38
CA GLY A 172 -2.86 0.48 14.72
C GLY A 172 -2.78 0.34 13.20
N VAL A 173 -3.80 -0.25 12.57
CA VAL A 173 -3.97 -0.18 11.11
C VAL A 173 -4.40 1.24 10.76
N SER A 174 -3.60 1.94 9.97
CA SER A 174 -3.84 3.34 9.58
C SER A 174 -4.82 3.46 8.42
N HIS A 175 -4.74 2.53 7.46
CA HIS A 175 -5.61 2.51 6.29
C HIS A 175 -6.00 1.07 5.96
N THR A 176 -7.26 0.89 5.55
CA THR A 176 -7.75 -0.37 5.00
C THR A 176 -8.12 -0.18 3.54
N ILE A 177 -7.55 -1.00 2.66
CA ILE A 177 -7.84 -1.00 1.22
C ILE A 177 -8.88 -2.07 0.95
N PHE A 178 -10.12 -1.67 0.66
CA PHE A 178 -11.16 -2.61 0.28
C PHE A 178 -10.94 -3.19 -1.11
N ILE A 179 -10.98 -4.51 -1.19
CA ILE A 179 -10.92 -5.26 -2.45
C ILE A 179 -12.25 -5.98 -2.64
N ALA A 180 -13.03 -5.47 -3.57
CA ALA A 180 -14.40 -5.91 -3.82
C ALA A 180 -14.51 -7.03 -4.86
N LYS A 181 -13.44 -7.79 -5.10
CA LYS A 181 -13.39 -8.88 -6.10
C LYS A 181 -14.50 -9.92 -5.93
N PHE A 182 -14.91 -10.16 -4.70
CA PHE A 182 -15.90 -11.19 -4.34
C PHE A 182 -17.28 -10.60 -4.03
N CYS A 183 -17.48 -9.29 -4.22
CA CYS A 183 -18.77 -8.66 -3.99
C CYS A 183 -19.85 -9.24 -4.90
N SER A 184 -20.93 -9.69 -4.27
CA SER A 184 -22.11 -10.25 -4.94
C SER A 184 -23.12 -9.16 -5.36
N ARG A 185 -23.06 -7.98 -4.75
CA ARG A 185 -23.95 -6.83 -5.01
C ARG A 185 -23.37 -5.89 -6.07
N PRO A 186 -24.23 -5.08 -6.72
CA PRO A 186 -23.80 -4.00 -7.62
C PRO A 186 -22.83 -3.05 -6.91
N MET A 187 -21.71 -2.74 -7.53
CA MET A 187 -20.62 -1.96 -6.91
C MET A 187 -21.04 -0.53 -6.52
N ASN A 188 -21.90 0.11 -7.29
CA ASN A 188 -22.42 1.44 -6.98
C ASN A 188 -23.22 1.43 -5.66
N GLU A 189 -24.00 0.39 -5.38
CA GLU A 189 -24.75 0.26 -4.12
C GLU A 189 -23.82 0.04 -2.94
N VAL A 190 -22.82 -0.84 -3.10
CA VAL A 190 -21.81 -1.13 -2.07
C VAL A 190 -21.01 0.13 -1.73
N LEU A 191 -20.56 0.89 -2.73
CA LEU A 191 -19.83 2.14 -2.53
C LEU A 191 -20.69 3.21 -1.86
N ASP A 192 -21.96 3.33 -2.26
CA ASP A 192 -22.92 4.25 -1.64
C ASP A 192 -23.13 3.91 -0.16
N GLU A 193 -23.33 2.64 0.17
CA GLU A 193 -23.54 2.18 1.54
C GLU A 193 -22.28 2.39 2.39
N ILE A 194 -21.10 2.03 1.88
CA ILE A 194 -19.84 2.30 2.58
C ILE A 194 -19.68 3.80 2.84
N GLY A 195 -19.93 4.63 1.84
CA GLY A 195 -19.79 6.08 1.95
C GLY A 195 -20.73 6.73 2.97
N LYS A 196 -21.98 6.28 3.02
CA LYS A 196 -23.03 6.87 3.85
C LYS A 196 -23.14 6.25 5.24
N GLU A 197 -22.90 4.93 5.34
CA GLU A 197 -23.26 4.15 6.52
C GLU A 197 -22.04 3.56 7.27
N VAL A 198 -20.84 3.57 6.66
CA VAL A 198 -19.62 3.01 7.27
C VAL A 198 -18.57 4.10 7.56
N LEU A 199 -18.22 4.90 6.53
CA LEU A 199 -17.16 5.90 6.67
C LEU A 199 -17.40 6.97 7.75
N PRO A 200 -18.63 7.44 8.02
CA PRO A 200 -18.86 8.38 9.10
C PRO A 200 -18.33 7.91 10.45
N TYR A 201 -18.48 6.61 10.77
CA TYR A 201 -17.97 6.02 12.01
C TYR A 201 -16.45 5.90 12.08
N MET A 202 -15.74 6.04 10.95
CA MET A 202 -14.28 5.98 10.90
C MET A 202 -13.62 7.34 11.05
N ASN A 203 -14.37 8.43 10.78
CA ASN A 203 -13.87 9.80 10.79
C ASN A 203 -14.08 10.50 12.15
N GLU A 204 -14.79 9.89 13.08
CA GLU A 204 -14.97 10.40 14.45
C GLU A 204 -13.76 9.98 15.30
N GLY A 205 -12.67 10.82 15.32
CA GLY A 205 -11.49 10.56 16.13
C GLY A 205 -10.29 11.41 15.75
#